data_72d7f06ae4940ea08aa8bd8fc1146dab
#
_entry.id   72d7f06ae4940ea08aa8bd8fc1146dab
#
_cell.length_a   1.000
_cell.length_b   1.000
_cell.length_c   1.000
_cell.angle_alpha   90.00
_cell.angle_beta   90.00
_cell.angle_gamma   90.00
#
_symmetry.space_group_name_H-M   'P 1'
#
loop_
_entity.id
_entity.type
_entity.pdbx_description
1 polymer ?
#
loop_
_entity_poly.entity_id
_entity_poly.type
_entity_poly.pdbx_seq_one_letter_code
_entity_poly.pdbx_strand_id
1 'polypeptide(L)'
;FVHDADGVSFEGISFAYNSFLMPEKGFYPRQSATANGVALEVSNAAHVVFYDCRVEHTADYGLWFNDLSRDCEVRHCWFDDLGAGGVRAGARKWSATEPERVVERIRIDDNVICHGGKTIPSGTGIFLTYVRDSVVTHNEVCDFFYSGLCSGWCWGYGPHPNRNIEISWNHFRNLGKGVLSDMGFVYTLGNHPGTIVMGNHGHDIFSYGYTGSGGTGLYPDEGSRGILWMSNLVHHTKTA
;
A
#
# COMPACT_ATOMS: atom_id res chain seq x y z
N PHE A 1 7.95 -3.93 17.23
CA PHE A 1 7.26 -2.64 17.29
C PHE A 1 8.25 -1.53 17.57
N VAL A 2 8.19 -0.45 16.77
CA VAL A 2 8.89 0.82 17.02
C VAL A 2 7.82 1.83 17.45
N HIS A 3 7.86 2.24 18.70
CA HIS A 3 6.83 3.08 19.27
C HIS A 3 7.44 4.19 20.13
N ASP A 4 6.88 5.40 20.07
CA ASP A 4 7.36 6.57 20.80
C ASP A 4 8.88 6.81 20.58
N ALA A 5 9.34 6.71 19.33
CA ALA A 5 10.75 6.75 18.99
C ALA A 5 11.08 7.90 18.02
N ASP A 6 12.31 8.37 18.08
CA ASP A 6 12.85 9.37 17.16
C ASP A 6 14.29 9.00 16.76
N GLY A 7 14.57 9.02 15.44
CA GLY A 7 15.90 8.80 14.92
C GLY A 7 16.41 7.36 14.99
N VAL A 8 15.57 6.37 14.71
CA VAL A 8 15.95 4.94 14.72
C VAL A 8 16.19 4.44 13.30
N SER A 9 17.31 3.78 13.06
CA SER A 9 17.64 3.16 11.78
C SER A 9 17.86 1.65 11.92
N PHE A 10 17.30 0.91 10.96
CA PHE A 10 17.54 -0.51 10.74
C PHE A 10 18.23 -0.64 9.39
N GLU A 11 19.39 -1.28 9.36
CA GLU A 11 20.19 -1.45 8.15
C GLU A 11 20.69 -2.89 8.02
N GLY A 12 20.46 -3.50 6.85
CA GLY A 12 20.94 -4.85 6.54
C GLY A 12 20.31 -5.95 7.41
N ILE A 13 19.11 -5.75 7.95
CA ILE A 13 18.47 -6.69 8.88
C ILE A 13 17.39 -7.49 8.15
N SER A 14 17.33 -8.79 8.42
CA SER A 14 16.23 -9.65 8.00
C SER A 14 15.21 -9.85 9.12
N PHE A 15 13.94 -9.57 8.81
CA PHE A 15 12.79 -9.80 9.67
C PHE A 15 11.92 -10.89 9.07
N ALA A 16 11.66 -11.96 9.79
CA ALA A 16 10.92 -13.09 9.24
C ALA A 16 10.07 -13.81 10.28
N TYR A 17 9.11 -14.61 9.77
CA TYR A 17 8.34 -15.59 10.52
C TYR A 17 7.40 -15.01 11.60
N ASN A 18 6.74 -13.88 11.32
CA ASN A 18 5.61 -13.52 12.17
C ASN A 18 4.42 -14.48 11.94
N SER A 19 3.55 -14.62 12.91
CA SER A 19 2.41 -15.52 12.86
C SER A 19 1.07 -14.76 12.84
N PHE A 20 0.10 -15.34 12.12
CA PHE A 20 -1.30 -14.96 12.20
C PHE A 20 -2.10 -16.18 12.70
N LEU A 21 -2.76 -16.02 13.82
CA LEU A 21 -3.63 -17.05 14.35
C LEU A 21 -5.07 -16.77 13.92
N MET A 22 -5.63 -17.67 13.12
CA MET A 22 -7.03 -17.57 12.70
C MET A 22 -7.94 -17.63 13.95
N PRO A 23 -8.78 -16.60 14.19
CA PRO A 23 -9.74 -16.64 15.29
C PRO A 23 -10.74 -17.79 15.11
N GLU A 24 -11.17 -18.40 16.22
CA GLU A 24 -12.15 -19.51 16.21
C GLU A 24 -13.43 -19.16 15.44
N LYS A 25 -13.88 -17.91 15.51
CA LYS A 25 -15.06 -17.40 14.80
C LYS A 25 -14.84 -17.11 13.33
N GLY A 26 -13.64 -17.40 12.80
CA GLY A 26 -13.20 -17.01 11.48
C GLY A 26 -12.74 -15.55 11.44
N PHE A 27 -12.26 -15.15 10.29
CA PHE A 27 -11.69 -13.82 10.04
C PHE A 27 -12.17 -13.28 8.69
N TYR A 28 -12.61 -12.04 8.67
CA TYR A 28 -12.96 -11.33 7.46
C TYR A 28 -11.94 -10.20 7.21
N PRO A 29 -11.01 -10.36 6.26
CA PRO A 29 -9.89 -9.44 6.08
C PRO A 29 -10.30 -8.07 5.52
N ARG A 30 -11.50 -7.98 4.92
CA ARG A 30 -11.98 -6.82 4.16
C ARG A 30 -11.14 -6.54 2.91
N GLN A 31 -11.58 -5.61 2.11
CA GLN A 31 -10.87 -5.12 0.94
C GLN A 31 -9.50 -4.54 1.35
N SER A 32 -8.48 -4.76 0.52
CA SER A 32 -7.07 -4.43 0.83
C SER A 32 -6.56 -4.98 2.16
N ALA A 33 -7.15 -6.07 2.66
CA ALA A 33 -6.78 -6.67 3.93
C ALA A 33 -6.69 -5.64 5.10
N THR A 34 -7.62 -4.66 5.11
CA THR A 34 -7.57 -3.55 6.08
C THR A 34 -7.72 -3.98 7.52
N ALA A 35 -8.33 -5.15 7.78
CA ALA A 35 -8.51 -5.71 9.12
C ALA A 35 -7.26 -6.45 9.63
N ASN A 36 -6.30 -6.72 8.77
CA ASN A 36 -5.09 -7.46 9.10
C ASN A 36 -4.10 -6.65 9.94
N GLY A 37 -3.28 -7.36 10.68
CA GLY A 37 -2.12 -6.85 11.38
C GLY A 37 -0.90 -6.65 10.48
N VAL A 38 0.26 -6.65 11.09
CA VAL A 38 1.54 -6.40 10.41
C VAL A 38 2.69 -7.08 11.18
N ALA A 39 3.73 -7.47 10.48
CA ALA A 39 4.94 -8.01 11.09
C ALA A 39 5.74 -6.91 11.81
N LEU A 40 5.90 -5.74 11.18
CA LEU A 40 6.65 -4.60 11.72
C LEU A 40 5.76 -3.38 11.78
N GLU A 41 5.54 -2.80 12.95
CA GLU A 41 4.75 -1.58 13.14
C GLU A 41 5.61 -0.45 13.69
N VAL A 42 5.47 0.72 13.07
CA VAL A 42 6.02 2.00 13.52
C VAL A 42 4.85 2.90 13.87
N SER A 43 4.79 3.46 15.07
CA SER A 43 3.72 4.37 15.48
C SER A 43 4.21 5.42 16.47
N ASN A 44 3.61 6.62 16.42
CA ASN A 44 4.02 7.78 17.20
C ASN A 44 5.54 7.99 17.15
N ALA A 45 6.11 7.93 15.95
CA ALA A 45 7.56 7.93 15.77
C ALA A 45 7.97 8.85 14.61
N ALA A 46 9.18 9.36 14.68
CA ALA A 46 9.76 10.19 13.65
C ALA A 46 11.15 9.70 13.25
N HIS A 47 11.55 10.02 12.00
CA HIS A 47 12.87 9.71 11.46
C HIS A 47 13.28 8.24 11.63
N VAL A 48 12.30 7.32 11.43
CA VAL A 48 12.56 5.88 11.43
C VAL A 48 12.90 5.44 10.01
N VAL A 49 14.04 4.80 9.85
CA VAL A 49 14.56 4.37 8.56
C VAL A 49 14.76 2.86 8.52
N PHE A 50 14.22 2.22 7.48
CA PHE A 50 14.57 0.86 7.08
C PHE A 50 15.36 0.95 5.77
N TYR A 51 16.60 0.53 5.79
CA TYR A 51 17.50 0.55 4.64
C TYR A 51 18.17 -0.80 4.43
N ASP A 52 18.19 -1.29 3.19
CA ASP A 52 18.79 -2.58 2.83
C ASP A 52 18.31 -3.75 3.71
N CYS A 53 17.03 -3.72 4.12
CA CYS A 53 16.43 -4.74 4.98
C CYS A 53 15.64 -5.76 4.17
N ARG A 54 15.43 -6.94 4.76
CA ARG A 54 14.53 -7.97 4.23
C ARG A 54 13.36 -8.18 5.18
N VAL A 55 12.17 -8.30 4.63
CA VAL A 55 10.95 -8.68 5.37
C VAL A 55 10.30 -9.82 4.62
N GLU A 56 10.37 -11.01 5.18
CA GLU A 56 10.00 -12.21 4.45
C GLU A 56 9.27 -13.24 5.33
N HIS A 57 8.56 -14.17 4.68
CA HIS A 57 7.80 -15.23 5.35
C HIS A 57 6.85 -14.67 6.42
N THR A 58 6.10 -13.63 6.06
CA THR A 58 5.16 -13.00 7.00
C THR A 58 3.76 -13.57 6.83
N ALA A 59 3.00 -13.64 7.90
CA ALA A 59 1.60 -14.07 7.87
C ALA A 59 0.60 -12.93 7.60
N ASP A 60 1.04 -11.68 7.72
CA ASP A 60 0.27 -10.45 7.56
C ASP A 60 0.93 -9.48 6.57
N TYR A 61 0.69 -8.16 6.74
CA TYR A 61 1.49 -7.12 6.09
C TYR A 61 2.94 -7.14 6.60
N GLY A 62 3.88 -6.75 5.75
CA GLY A 62 5.29 -6.69 6.13
C GLY A 62 5.61 -5.54 7.08
N LEU A 63 5.33 -4.29 6.65
CA LEU A 63 5.66 -3.07 7.39
C LEU A 63 4.48 -2.10 7.42
N TRP A 64 4.25 -1.41 8.53
CA TRP A 64 3.24 -0.37 8.64
C TRP A 64 3.75 0.87 9.39
N PHE A 65 3.81 1.99 8.70
CA PHE A 65 3.91 3.31 9.31
C PHE A 65 2.51 3.76 9.73
N ASN A 66 2.19 3.57 11.00
CA ASN A 66 0.87 3.77 11.59
C ASN A 66 0.80 5.10 12.35
N ASP A 67 -0.28 5.34 13.03
CA ASP A 67 -0.68 6.57 13.74
C ASP A 67 0.51 7.47 14.14
N LEU A 68 0.45 8.74 13.73
CA LEU A 68 1.41 9.78 14.09
C LEU A 68 2.87 9.53 13.64
N SER A 69 3.10 8.57 12.75
CA SER A 69 4.41 8.41 12.13
C SER A 69 4.68 9.52 11.13
N ARG A 70 5.87 10.10 11.18
CA ARG A 70 6.28 11.18 10.29
C ARG A 70 7.76 11.12 9.95
N ASP A 71 8.13 11.65 8.79
CA ASP A 71 9.52 11.72 8.35
C ASP A 71 10.23 10.34 8.38
N CYS A 72 9.48 9.27 8.03
CA CYS A 72 9.99 7.91 8.05
C CYS A 72 10.23 7.38 6.63
N GLU A 73 11.14 6.45 6.50
CA GLU A 73 11.56 5.93 5.22
C GLU A 73 11.67 4.39 5.23
N VAL A 74 11.35 3.79 4.09
CA VAL A 74 11.72 2.41 3.75
C VAL A 74 12.33 2.44 2.35
N ARG A 75 13.60 2.09 2.25
CA ARG A 75 14.36 2.21 1.01
C ARG A 75 15.27 1.02 0.79
N HIS A 76 15.39 0.64 -0.49
CA HIS A 76 16.31 -0.40 -0.92
C HIS A 76 16.08 -1.73 -0.18
N CYS A 77 14.82 -2.00 0.17
CA CYS A 77 14.41 -3.16 0.94
C CYS A 77 13.73 -4.23 0.07
N TRP A 78 13.75 -5.45 0.55
CA TRP A 78 13.14 -6.61 -0.09
C TRP A 78 12.00 -7.16 0.77
N PHE A 79 10.80 -7.18 0.22
CA PHE A 79 9.60 -7.77 0.83
C PHE A 79 9.17 -8.97 0.02
N ASP A 80 9.16 -10.16 0.61
CA ASP A 80 8.88 -11.40 -0.12
C ASP A 80 8.10 -12.42 0.71
N ASP A 81 7.32 -13.27 0.02
CA ASP A 81 6.52 -14.32 0.66
C ASP A 81 5.65 -13.79 1.80
N LEU A 82 4.75 -12.87 1.44
CA LEU A 82 3.92 -12.15 2.39
C LEU A 82 2.51 -12.77 2.50
N GLY A 83 2.04 -12.97 3.71
CA GLY A 83 0.69 -13.50 3.97
C GLY A 83 -0.42 -12.58 3.49
N ALA A 84 -0.26 -11.28 3.66
CA ALA A 84 -1.16 -10.26 3.17
C ALA A 84 -0.44 -9.29 2.22
N GLY A 85 -0.18 -8.06 2.63
CA GLY A 85 0.43 -7.04 1.79
C GLY A 85 1.88 -6.73 2.15
N GLY A 86 2.48 -5.80 1.40
CA GLY A 86 3.85 -5.37 1.60
C GLY A 86 3.98 -4.22 2.61
N VAL A 87 3.95 -2.99 2.11
CA VAL A 87 4.14 -1.79 2.93
C VAL A 87 2.82 -1.04 3.09
N ARG A 88 2.51 -0.68 4.30
CA ARG A 88 1.35 0.12 4.65
C ARG A 88 1.78 1.44 5.28
N ALA A 89 1.18 2.55 4.85
CA ALA A 89 1.34 3.86 5.49
C ALA A 89 -0.04 4.50 5.67
N GLY A 90 -0.24 5.12 6.83
CA GLY A 90 -1.49 5.78 7.16
C GLY A 90 -2.07 5.33 8.48
N ALA A 91 -2.75 6.24 9.15
CA ALA A 91 -3.38 6.00 10.42
C ALA A 91 -4.42 4.85 10.34
N ARG A 92 -4.63 4.17 11.44
CA ARG A 92 -5.65 3.12 11.54
C ARG A 92 -7.06 3.69 11.37
N LYS A 93 -7.27 4.88 11.87
CA LYS A 93 -8.52 5.64 11.74
C LYS A 93 -8.20 7.13 11.64
N TRP A 94 -9.05 7.87 10.98
CA TRP A 94 -8.97 9.31 10.91
C TRP A 94 -10.34 9.92 11.20
N SER A 95 -10.34 11.10 11.82
CA SER A 95 -11.53 11.89 12.06
C SER A 95 -11.26 13.35 11.74
N ALA A 96 -12.24 14.04 11.20
CA ALA A 96 -12.16 15.48 10.97
C ALA A 96 -12.04 16.29 12.29
N THR A 97 -12.35 15.68 13.42
CA THR A 97 -12.19 16.29 14.75
C THR A 97 -10.78 16.13 15.32
N GLU A 98 -9.98 15.24 14.75
CA GLU A 98 -8.58 15.00 15.11
C GLU A 98 -7.72 15.03 13.84
N PRO A 99 -7.68 16.17 13.10
CA PRO A 99 -7.05 16.24 11.79
C PRO A 99 -5.53 16.06 11.83
N GLU A 100 -4.92 16.22 12.98
CA GLU A 100 -3.49 16.01 13.22
C GLU A 100 -3.11 14.52 13.30
N ARG A 101 -4.06 13.63 13.57
CA ARG A 101 -3.84 12.18 13.57
C ARG A 101 -3.74 11.67 12.14
N VAL A 102 -2.64 12.01 11.50
CA VAL A 102 -2.32 11.61 10.13
C VAL A 102 -0.87 11.18 10.06
N VAL A 103 -0.59 10.30 9.15
CA VAL A 103 0.78 9.90 8.81
C VAL A 103 1.29 10.81 7.71
N GLU A 104 2.51 11.30 7.80
CA GLU A 104 3.00 12.27 6.84
C GLU A 104 4.49 12.16 6.56
N ARG A 105 4.87 12.63 5.39
CA ARG A 105 6.27 12.65 4.91
C ARG A 105 6.93 11.28 5.01
N ILE A 106 6.20 10.27 4.50
CA ILE A 106 6.70 8.91 4.38
C ILE A 106 7.33 8.73 3.00
N ARG A 107 8.49 8.13 2.96
CA ARG A 107 9.18 7.75 1.74
C ARG A 107 9.23 6.23 1.60
N ILE A 108 8.65 5.72 0.52
CA ILE A 108 8.70 4.31 0.10
C ILE A 108 9.41 4.29 -1.25
N ASP A 109 10.69 3.96 -1.29
CA ASP A 109 11.52 4.20 -2.45
C ASP A 109 12.50 3.06 -2.72
N ASP A 110 12.63 2.67 -4.00
CA ASP A 110 13.59 1.66 -4.45
C ASP A 110 13.48 0.31 -3.71
N ASN A 111 12.25 -0.17 -3.52
CA ASN A 111 12.01 -1.46 -2.89
C ASN A 111 11.52 -2.50 -3.90
N VAL A 112 11.77 -3.77 -3.62
CA VAL A 112 11.15 -4.91 -4.28
C VAL A 112 10.10 -5.50 -3.34
N ILE A 113 8.84 -5.54 -3.76
CA ILE A 113 7.70 -5.98 -2.95
C ILE A 113 6.93 -7.02 -3.75
N CYS A 114 7.19 -8.29 -3.51
CA CYS A 114 6.66 -9.36 -4.35
C CYS A 114 6.07 -10.53 -3.54
N HIS A 115 5.33 -11.40 -4.26
CA HIS A 115 4.77 -12.65 -3.75
C HIS A 115 3.89 -12.48 -2.52
N GLY A 116 2.97 -11.51 -2.54
CA GLY A 116 2.04 -11.26 -1.44
C GLY A 116 0.66 -11.89 -1.62
N GLY A 117 -0.17 -11.75 -0.59
CA GLY A 117 -1.53 -12.30 -0.58
C GLY A 117 -1.60 -13.82 -0.41
N LYS A 118 -0.54 -14.44 0.08
CA LYS A 118 -0.44 -15.91 0.21
C LYS A 118 -1.48 -16.52 1.14
N THR A 119 -1.77 -15.84 2.23
CA THR A 119 -2.78 -16.24 3.22
C THR A 119 -4.06 -15.43 3.05
N ILE A 120 -3.93 -14.15 2.77
CA ILE A 120 -5.01 -13.19 2.63
C ILE A 120 -4.93 -12.55 1.24
N PRO A 121 -5.59 -13.11 0.24
CA PRO A 121 -5.46 -12.68 -1.17
C PRO A 121 -5.83 -11.22 -1.43
N SER A 122 -6.62 -10.57 -0.57
CA SER A 122 -6.95 -9.15 -0.68
C SER A 122 -5.84 -8.20 -0.23
N GLY A 123 -4.67 -8.70 0.17
CA GLY A 123 -3.50 -7.90 0.49
C GLY A 123 -2.99 -7.10 -0.72
N THR A 124 -2.53 -5.90 -0.46
CA THR A 124 -2.06 -4.94 -1.47
C THR A 124 -0.56 -4.74 -1.33
N GLY A 125 0.15 -4.61 -2.44
CA GLY A 125 1.59 -4.40 -2.41
C GLY A 125 1.99 -3.18 -1.57
N ILE A 126 1.39 -2.02 -1.87
CA ILE A 126 1.54 -0.79 -1.08
C ILE A 126 0.15 -0.24 -0.74
N PHE A 127 -0.09 0.09 0.51
CA PHE A 127 -1.38 0.57 0.97
C PHE A 127 -1.29 1.89 1.74
N LEU A 128 -1.82 2.95 1.13
CA LEU A 128 -1.81 4.31 1.68
C LEU A 128 -3.22 4.71 2.12
N THR A 129 -3.47 4.84 3.42
CA THR A 129 -4.79 5.21 3.93
C THR A 129 -4.87 6.71 4.25
N TYR A 130 -4.72 7.09 5.49
CA TYR A 130 -4.77 8.48 5.95
C TYR A 130 -3.35 9.05 6.00
N VAL A 131 -2.83 9.40 4.82
CA VAL A 131 -1.43 9.82 4.63
C VAL A 131 -1.37 11.09 3.78
N ARG A 132 -0.36 11.93 4.00
CA ARG A 132 -0.13 13.15 3.21
C ARG A 132 1.35 13.44 3.00
N ASP A 133 1.62 14.32 2.04
CA ASP A 133 2.95 14.90 1.80
C ASP A 133 4.03 13.80 1.67
N SER A 134 3.73 12.71 0.96
CA SER A 134 4.51 11.47 0.95
C SER A 134 4.88 11.04 -0.46
N VAL A 135 5.90 10.20 -0.58
CA VAL A 135 6.49 9.81 -1.86
C VAL A 135 6.59 8.28 -1.95
N VAL A 136 6.12 7.73 -3.09
CA VAL A 136 6.23 6.30 -3.44
C VAL A 136 6.85 6.21 -4.82
N THR A 137 8.14 5.89 -4.89
CA THR A 137 8.90 5.96 -6.15
C THR A 137 9.83 4.77 -6.32
N HIS A 138 10.11 4.43 -7.59
CA HIS A 138 11.09 3.42 -8.00
C HIS A 138 10.90 2.03 -7.40
N ASN A 139 9.69 1.69 -6.94
CA ASN A 139 9.43 0.37 -6.39
C ASN A 139 9.05 -0.62 -7.51
N GLU A 140 9.47 -1.87 -7.36
CA GLU A 140 8.90 -2.99 -8.09
C GLU A 140 7.87 -3.69 -7.20
N VAL A 141 6.63 -3.78 -7.69
CA VAL A 141 5.53 -4.46 -7.00
C VAL A 141 4.98 -5.56 -7.89
N CYS A 142 5.11 -6.81 -7.44
CA CYS A 142 4.74 -7.94 -8.29
C CYS A 142 4.11 -9.11 -7.54
N ASP A 143 3.40 -9.93 -8.30
CA ASP A 143 2.87 -11.22 -7.82
C ASP A 143 1.89 -11.15 -6.66
N PHE A 144 0.98 -10.16 -6.70
CA PHE A 144 -0.15 -10.06 -5.76
C PHE A 144 -1.46 -10.57 -6.38
N PHE A 145 -2.37 -11.04 -5.56
CA PHE A 145 -3.72 -11.47 -5.97
C PHE A 145 -4.73 -10.32 -6.01
N TYR A 146 -4.33 -9.13 -5.61
CA TYR A 146 -5.10 -7.90 -5.63
C TYR A 146 -4.29 -6.75 -6.24
N SER A 147 -4.57 -5.51 -5.84
CA SER A 147 -3.95 -4.31 -6.39
C SER A 147 -2.47 -4.16 -6.04
N GLY A 148 -1.71 -3.50 -6.91
CA GLY A 148 -0.33 -3.15 -6.66
C GLY A 148 -0.19 -2.07 -5.58
N LEU A 149 -0.87 -0.94 -5.80
CA LEU A 149 -0.94 0.16 -4.85
C LEU A 149 -2.40 0.60 -4.67
N CYS A 150 -2.84 0.75 -3.44
CA CYS A 150 -4.11 1.39 -3.10
C CYS A 150 -3.87 2.66 -2.30
N SER A 151 -4.62 3.74 -2.61
CA SER A 151 -4.56 5.01 -1.88
C SER A 151 -5.94 5.57 -1.57
N GLY A 152 -6.14 6.04 -0.33
CA GLY A 152 -7.36 6.66 0.14
C GLY A 152 -8.15 5.79 1.11
N TRP A 153 -9.09 5.01 0.61
CA TRP A 153 -10.00 4.16 1.38
C TRP A 153 -11.07 4.94 2.15
N CYS A 154 -11.49 6.07 1.57
CA CYS A 154 -12.60 6.85 2.05
C CYS A 154 -13.61 7.06 0.92
N TRP A 155 -14.72 6.36 0.97
CA TRP A 155 -15.76 6.43 -0.04
C TRP A 155 -16.48 7.77 -0.02
N GLY A 156 -16.84 8.27 -1.20
CA GLY A 156 -17.55 9.52 -1.37
C GLY A 156 -16.65 10.75 -1.45
N TYR A 157 -17.27 11.91 -1.28
CA TYR A 157 -16.66 13.21 -1.54
C TYR A 157 -16.39 14.04 -0.27
N GLY A 158 -16.46 13.39 0.88
CA GLY A 158 -16.24 14.02 2.18
C GLY A 158 -14.80 14.47 2.41
N PRO A 159 -14.52 15.13 3.53
CA PRO A 159 -13.18 15.50 3.94
C PRO A 159 -12.29 14.27 4.08
N HIS A 160 -11.07 14.37 3.57
CA HIS A 160 -10.09 13.31 3.63
C HIS A 160 -8.68 13.91 3.77
N PRO A 161 -7.78 13.33 4.56
CA PRO A 161 -6.46 13.91 4.78
C PRO A 161 -5.46 13.65 3.65
N ASN A 162 -5.73 12.69 2.76
CA ASN A 162 -4.80 12.37 1.67
C ASN A 162 -4.61 13.56 0.74
N ARG A 163 -3.38 13.99 0.59
CA ARG A 163 -2.99 15.06 -0.32
C ARG A 163 -1.49 15.04 -0.59
N ASN A 164 -1.07 15.68 -1.69
CA ASN A 164 0.34 15.88 -2.03
C ASN A 164 1.12 14.57 -1.96
N ILE A 165 0.60 13.50 -2.57
CA ILE A 165 1.25 12.20 -2.63
C ILE A 165 1.87 12.08 -4.04
N GLU A 166 3.13 11.78 -4.11
CA GLU A 166 3.78 11.42 -5.36
C GLU A 166 3.85 9.89 -5.48
N ILE A 167 3.28 9.35 -6.57
CA ILE A 167 3.35 7.93 -6.94
C ILE A 167 4.00 7.90 -8.33
N SER A 168 5.30 7.68 -8.41
CA SER A 168 6.01 7.85 -9.68
C SER A 168 7.12 6.84 -9.89
N TRP A 169 7.35 6.51 -11.17
CA TRP A 169 8.44 5.64 -11.60
C TRP A 169 8.45 4.24 -10.98
N ASN A 170 7.28 3.74 -10.56
CA ASN A 170 7.15 2.38 -10.04
C ASN A 170 6.85 1.41 -11.19
N HIS A 171 7.24 0.17 -11.00
CA HIS A 171 6.94 -0.94 -11.88
C HIS A 171 5.97 -1.92 -11.19
N PHE A 172 4.80 -2.10 -11.79
CA PHE A 172 3.74 -2.99 -11.30
C PHE A 172 3.49 -4.10 -12.30
N ARG A 173 3.55 -5.36 -11.88
CA ARG A 173 3.32 -6.49 -12.79
C ARG A 173 2.74 -7.72 -12.13
N ASN A 174 2.09 -8.56 -12.95
CA ASN A 174 1.53 -9.85 -12.54
C ASN A 174 0.59 -9.75 -11.34
N LEU A 175 -0.43 -8.89 -11.46
CA LEU A 175 -1.39 -8.60 -10.40
C LEU A 175 -2.75 -9.24 -10.68
N GLY A 176 -3.49 -9.54 -9.61
CA GLY A 176 -4.85 -10.11 -9.64
C GLY A 176 -4.88 -11.58 -9.96
N LYS A 177 -4.11 -12.02 -10.91
CA LYS A 177 -3.96 -13.44 -11.31
C LYS A 177 -5.30 -14.16 -11.58
N GLY A 178 -6.36 -13.40 -11.90
CA GLY A 178 -7.70 -13.95 -12.11
C GLY A 178 -8.42 -14.44 -10.86
N VAL A 179 -8.00 -14.05 -9.68
CA VAL A 179 -8.57 -14.51 -8.39
C VAL A 179 -9.59 -13.54 -7.82
N LEU A 180 -9.29 -12.25 -7.82
CA LEU A 180 -10.16 -11.20 -7.32
C LEU A 180 -10.57 -10.24 -8.44
N SER A 181 -11.47 -9.32 -8.14
CA SER A 181 -11.95 -8.27 -9.03
C SER A 181 -11.86 -6.92 -8.34
N ASP A 182 -12.32 -5.85 -9.01
CA ASP A 182 -12.38 -4.51 -8.44
C ASP A 182 -10.99 -4.03 -7.98
N MET A 183 -10.07 -3.92 -8.94
CA MET A 183 -8.64 -3.74 -8.69
C MET A 183 -7.92 -3.06 -9.86
N GLY A 184 -6.77 -2.46 -9.56
CA GLY A 184 -5.87 -1.87 -10.53
C GLY A 184 -4.41 -1.94 -10.06
N PHE A 185 -3.45 -1.54 -10.91
CA PHE A 185 -2.09 -1.45 -10.39
C PHE A 185 -1.91 -0.20 -9.50
N VAL A 186 -2.60 0.91 -9.81
CA VAL A 186 -2.82 2.03 -8.88
C VAL A 186 -4.32 2.25 -8.75
N TYR A 187 -4.85 2.03 -7.57
CA TYR A 187 -6.25 2.16 -7.22
C TYR A 187 -6.44 3.29 -6.19
N THR A 188 -7.27 4.27 -6.49
CA THR A 188 -7.52 5.41 -5.60
C THR A 188 -9.00 5.51 -5.21
N LEU A 189 -9.24 5.92 -3.97
CA LEU A 189 -10.56 6.19 -3.40
C LEU A 189 -10.55 7.50 -2.62
N GLY A 190 -11.53 8.36 -2.89
CA GLY A 190 -11.69 9.63 -2.20
C GLY A 190 -10.83 10.77 -2.75
N ASN A 191 -10.83 11.88 -2.07
CA ASN A 191 -10.20 13.12 -2.52
C ASN A 191 -8.70 13.16 -2.22
N HIS A 192 -7.87 13.48 -3.23
CA HIS A 192 -6.41 13.50 -3.17
C HIS A 192 -5.82 14.79 -3.77
N PRO A 193 -6.14 15.98 -3.25
CA PRO A 193 -5.65 17.21 -3.87
C PRO A 193 -4.12 17.27 -3.90
N GLY A 194 -3.58 17.69 -5.04
CA GLY A 194 -2.14 17.81 -5.24
C GLY A 194 -1.38 16.49 -5.43
N THR A 195 -2.08 15.36 -5.51
CA THR A 195 -1.46 14.06 -5.77
C THR A 195 -1.10 13.90 -7.24
N ILE A 196 0.04 13.29 -7.51
CA ILE A 196 0.55 13.02 -8.85
C ILE A 196 0.82 11.53 -9.00
N VAL A 197 0.31 10.94 -10.09
CA VAL A 197 0.60 9.56 -10.50
C VAL A 197 1.27 9.62 -11.86
N MET A 198 2.59 9.46 -11.89
CA MET A 198 3.39 9.77 -13.08
C MET A 198 4.47 8.74 -13.36
N GLY A 199 4.68 8.45 -14.65
CA GLY A 199 5.82 7.63 -15.09
C GLY A 199 5.80 6.18 -14.63
N ASN A 200 4.71 5.69 -14.10
CA ASN A 200 4.62 4.31 -13.66
C ASN A 200 4.41 3.38 -14.85
N HIS A 201 4.94 2.18 -14.74
CA HIS A 201 4.75 1.11 -15.69
C HIS A 201 3.92 -0.02 -15.04
N GLY A 202 2.74 -0.30 -15.59
CA GLY A 202 1.86 -1.35 -15.09
C GLY A 202 1.44 -2.32 -16.19
N HIS A 203 1.63 -3.63 -15.97
CA HIS A 203 1.25 -4.64 -16.95
C HIS A 203 0.92 -6.01 -16.32
N ASP A 204 0.30 -6.88 -17.13
CA ASP A 204 -0.14 -8.21 -16.71
C ASP A 204 -1.07 -8.17 -15.51
N ILE A 205 -2.21 -7.46 -15.66
CA ILE A 205 -3.18 -7.24 -14.60
C ILE A 205 -4.51 -7.91 -14.95
N PHE A 206 -4.83 -9.00 -14.25
CA PHE A 206 -5.96 -9.83 -14.57
C PHE A 206 -6.88 -10.05 -13.37
N SER A 207 -8.11 -9.58 -13.48
CA SER A 207 -9.15 -9.86 -12.50
C SER A 207 -9.92 -11.13 -12.80
N TYR A 208 -10.51 -11.73 -11.76
CA TYR A 208 -11.62 -12.66 -11.91
C TYR A 208 -12.85 -11.84 -12.37
N GLY A 209 -13.48 -12.20 -13.47
CA GLY A 209 -14.54 -11.41 -13.71
C GLY A 209 -15.47 -11.58 -14.84
N TYR A 210 -16.71 -11.89 -14.50
CA TYR A 210 -17.88 -11.83 -15.35
C TYR A 210 -18.50 -10.43 -15.38
N THR A 211 -18.35 -9.65 -14.37
CA THR A 211 -18.98 -8.35 -14.21
C THR A 211 -17.95 -7.23 -14.20
N GLY A 212 -17.79 -6.64 -15.29
CA GLY A 212 -17.36 -5.33 -15.72
C GLY A 212 -16.27 -4.57 -14.97
N SER A 213 -16.14 -4.64 -13.70
CA SER A 213 -15.16 -3.85 -12.96
C SER A 213 -13.93 -4.69 -12.59
N GLY A 214 -12.79 -4.36 -13.15
CA GLY A 214 -11.58 -4.90 -12.59
C GLY A 214 -10.53 -5.42 -13.56
N GLY A 215 -9.31 -5.57 -13.07
CA GLY A 215 -8.12 -5.76 -13.88
C GLY A 215 -7.80 -4.50 -14.67
N THR A 216 -8.13 -3.36 -14.10
CA THR A 216 -7.90 -2.03 -14.64
C THR A 216 -6.45 -1.65 -14.45
N GLY A 217 -5.90 -0.91 -15.37
CA GLY A 217 -4.57 -0.35 -15.18
C GLY A 217 -4.57 0.70 -14.06
N LEU A 218 -4.91 1.92 -14.40
CA LEU A 218 -5.11 3.00 -13.45
C LEU A 218 -6.60 3.07 -13.06
N TYR A 219 -6.89 2.97 -11.78
CA TYR A 219 -8.26 2.83 -11.31
C TYR A 219 -8.67 3.95 -10.33
N PRO A 220 -9.05 5.14 -10.83
CA PRO A 220 -9.71 6.16 -10.02
C PRO A 220 -11.15 5.75 -9.74
N ASP A 221 -11.44 5.29 -8.54
CA ASP A 221 -12.77 4.86 -8.11
C ASP A 221 -13.48 5.96 -7.30
N GLU A 222 -14.53 5.62 -6.57
CA GLU A 222 -15.47 6.52 -5.95
C GLU A 222 -14.83 7.68 -5.18
N GLY A 223 -15.18 8.90 -5.55
CA GLY A 223 -14.68 10.12 -4.93
C GLY A 223 -13.26 10.53 -5.33
N SER A 224 -12.57 9.75 -6.15
CA SER A 224 -11.22 10.09 -6.63
C SER A 224 -11.24 11.39 -7.40
N ARG A 225 -10.52 12.39 -6.89
CA ARG A 225 -10.36 13.70 -7.53
C ARG A 225 -9.11 14.41 -7.04
N GLY A 226 -8.69 15.44 -7.79
CA GLY A 226 -7.52 16.25 -7.43
C GLY A 226 -6.19 15.54 -7.70
N ILE A 227 -6.20 14.52 -8.56
CA ILE A 227 -5.04 13.72 -8.94
C ILE A 227 -4.63 14.08 -10.36
N LEU A 228 -3.35 14.31 -10.57
CA LEU A 228 -2.75 14.44 -11.90
C LEU A 228 -2.22 13.08 -12.34
N TRP A 229 -2.76 12.53 -13.42
CA TRP A 229 -2.31 11.29 -14.05
C TRP A 229 -1.57 11.62 -15.33
N MET A 230 -0.29 11.26 -15.42
CA MET A 230 0.49 11.58 -16.62
C MET A 230 1.61 10.59 -16.89
N SER A 231 1.91 10.38 -18.16
CA SER A 231 3.08 9.60 -18.61
C SER A 231 3.17 8.18 -18.07
N ASN A 232 2.06 7.56 -17.69
CA ASN A 232 2.06 6.18 -17.25
C ASN A 232 1.96 5.23 -18.45
N LEU A 233 2.69 4.13 -18.41
CA LEU A 233 2.64 3.07 -19.42
C LEU A 233 1.78 1.92 -18.89
N VAL A 234 0.73 1.58 -19.64
CA VAL A 234 -0.23 0.52 -19.27
C VAL A 234 -0.41 -0.43 -20.43
N HIS A 235 -0.25 -1.72 -20.21
CA HIS A 235 -0.53 -2.74 -21.21
C HIS A 235 -0.85 -4.11 -20.58
N HIS A 236 -1.41 -5.02 -21.38
CA HIS A 236 -1.84 -6.35 -20.92
C HIS A 236 -2.71 -6.29 -19.67
N THR A 237 -3.72 -5.43 -19.71
CA THR A 237 -4.76 -5.35 -18.68
C THR A 237 -6.08 -5.85 -19.23
N LYS A 238 -6.98 -6.28 -18.37
CA LYS A 238 -8.29 -6.77 -18.79
C LYS A 238 -9.22 -5.60 -19.22
N THR A 239 -9.13 -4.50 -18.55
CA THR A 239 -9.81 -3.23 -18.87
C THR A 239 -8.83 -2.07 -18.74
N ALA A 240 -9.05 -1.04 -19.56
CA ALA A 240 -8.22 0.17 -19.53
C ALA A 240 -8.75 1.16 -18.49
#